data_c7e1afa6cbb81c22a0addc8c0ba7eabd
#
_entry.id   c7e1afa6cbb81c22a0addc8c0ba7eabd
#
_cell.length_a   1.000
_cell.length_b   1.000
_cell.length_c   1.000
_cell.angle_alpha   90.00
_cell.angle_beta   90.00
_cell.angle_gamma   90.00
#
_symmetry.space_group_name_H-M   'P 1'
#
loop_
_entity.id
_entity.type
_entity.pdbx_description
1 polymer ?
#
loop_
_entity_poly.entity_id
_entity_poly.type
_entity_poly.pdbx_seq_one_letter_code
_entity_poly.pdbx_strand_id
1 'polypeptide(L)'
;MVEVRVAALAMGTRFELVLLGDDEPSLRAIGESAVERIEETHRAFTRFDESSLLAHLRRTAPHLTPVDPDQFAMLADAASVTRLSGGGFDPALGRLALDTALTLEPVTRRVGLAGPDTTLDFGAIAKGHAVDLAVATLKEAGITAAFVHGGTSSGFGLGTPVGQPGWRVGLGPGPRDPIVVLRDQAFSIAGVWSVRAGQRTSHTVNPRTHRRLRADRRVAVVGPSARLADAWSTAILVNGRRHPSLGNDWRIWTSDSRRRWIELERTIG
;
A
#
# COMPACT_ATOMS: atom_id res chain seq x y z
N MET A 1 19.61 -15.96 -18.69
CA MET A 1 18.81 -15.11 -17.78
C MET A 1 19.17 -15.47 -16.34
N VAL A 2 19.50 -14.49 -15.52
CA VAL A 2 19.84 -14.63 -14.09
C VAL A 2 18.71 -14.05 -13.24
N GLU A 3 18.62 -14.49 -11.99
CA GLU A 3 17.73 -13.95 -10.96
C GLU A 3 18.57 -13.23 -9.91
N VAL A 4 18.23 -11.97 -9.64
CA VAL A 4 18.84 -11.19 -8.56
C VAL A 4 17.79 -10.87 -7.52
N ARG A 5 18.15 -11.02 -6.25
CA ARG A 5 17.32 -10.63 -5.11
C ARG A 5 18.01 -9.54 -4.32
N VAL A 6 17.27 -8.48 -4.04
CA VAL A 6 17.66 -7.43 -3.10
C VAL A 6 16.55 -7.23 -2.08
N ALA A 7 16.91 -6.81 -0.87
CA ALA A 7 15.95 -6.68 0.20
C ALA A 7 16.33 -5.54 1.16
N ALA A 8 15.30 -4.94 1.77
CA ALA A 8 15.44 -3.93 2.82
C ALA A 8 14.44 -4.15 3.95
N LEU A 9 14.75 -3.60 5.13
CA LEU A 9 13.81 -3.50 6.24
C LEU A 9 13.26 -2.08 6.30
N ALA A 10 11.97 -1.92 6.02
CA ALA A 10 11.28 -0.64 6.06
C ALA A 10 9.84 -0.82 6.56
N MET A 11 9.26 0.23 7.18
CA MET A 11 7.85 0.23 7.62
C MET A 11 7.46 -1.00 8.46
N GLY A 12 8.39 -1.50 9.29
CA GLY A 12 8.18 -2.65 10.16
C GLY A 12 8.08 -4.00 9.46
N THR A 13 8.50 -4.09 8.19
CA THR A 13 8.48 -5.34 7.41
C THR A 13 9.72 -5.45 6.51
N ARG A 14 9.95 -6.65 5.95
CA ARG A 14 10.96 -6.89 4.93
C ARG A 14 10.34 -6.65 3.56
N PHE A 15 10.94 -5.74 2.79
CA PHE A 15 10.73 -5.63 1.35
C PHE A 15 11.71 -6.53 0.64
N GLU A 16 11.26 -7.18 -0.44
CA GLU A 16 12.11 -8.00 -1.29
C GLU A 16 11.74 -7.75 -2.77
N LEU A 17 12.77 -7.61 -3.58
CA LEU A 17 12.69 -7.42 -5.02
C LEU A 17 13.39 -8.60 -5.68
N VAL A 18 12.68 -9.28 -6.58
CA VAL A 18 13.21 -10.34 -7.44
C VAL A 18 13.24 -9.79 -8.86
N LEU A 19 14.44 -9.66 -9.43
CA LEU A 19 14.66 -9.12 -10.78
C LEU A 19 15.17 -10.22 -11.69
N LEU A 20 14.66 -10.26 -12.91
CA LEU A 20 15.08 -11.21 -13.94
C LEU A 20 15.70 -10.45 -15.12
N GLY A 21 16.86 -10.91 -15.61
CA GLY A 21 17.56 -10.32 -16.75
C GLY A 21 18.85 -11.07 -17.09
N ASP A 22 19.74 -10.47 -17.87
CA ASP A 22 20.94 -11.15 -18.37
C ASP A 22 22.25 -10.67 -17.71
N ASP A 23 22.25 -9.45 -17.14
CA ASP A 23 23.42 -8.84 -16.51
C ASP A 23 23.22 -8.69 -14.98
N GLU A 24 23.83 -9.58 -14.21
CA GLU A 24 23.69 -9.61 -12.74
C GLU A 24 24.19 -8.29 -12.08
N PRO A 25 25.36 -7.73 -12.39
CA PRO A 25 25.81 -6.47 -11.80
C PRO A 25 24.84 -5.32 -12.03
N SER A 26 24.32 -5.16 -13.24
CA SER A 26 23.34 -4.14 -13.59
C SER A 26 22.03 -4.33 -12.85
N LEU A 27 21.50 -5.57 -12.81
CA LEU A 27 20.29 -5.91 -12.06
C LEU A 27 20.41 -5.58 -10.57
N ARG A 28 21.59 -5.84 -9.98
CA ARG A 28 21.85 -5.56 -8.56
C ARG A 28 21.84 -4.06 -8.30
N ALA A 29 22.57 -3.26 -9.09
CA ALA A 29 22.62 -1.81 -8.95
C ALA A 29 21.24 -1.16 -9.12
N ILE A 30 20.45 -1.62 -10.10
CA ILE A 30 19.08 -1.15 -10.32
C ILE A 30 18.18 -1.54 -9.14
N GLY A 31 18.33 -2.76 -8.64
CA GLY A 31 17.57 -3.23 -7.48
C GLY A 31 17.87 -2.44 -6.21
N GLU A 32 19.13 -2.09 -5.98
CA GLU A 32 19.57 -1.24 -4.87
C GLU A 32 18.97 0.18 -4.98
N SER A 33 18.96 0.77 -6.19
CA SER A 33 18.30 2.06 -6.43
C SER A 33 16.78 2.00 -6.14
N ALA A 34 16.13 0.89 -6.49
CA ALA A 34 14.72 0.71 -6.18
C ALA A 34 14.48 0.53 -4.67
N VAL A 35 15.40 -0.12 -3.95
CA VAL A 35 15.38 -0.22 -2.47
C VAL A 35 15.52 1.15 -1.83
N GLU A 36 16.38 2.02 -2.35
CA GLU A 36 16.54 3.38 -1.84
C GLU A 36 15.22 4.17 -1.87
N ARG A 37 14.39 4.03 -2.92
CA ARG A 37 13.05 4.64 -3.01
C ARG A 37 12.11 4.13 -1.91
N ILE A 38 12.22 2.86 -1.54
CA ILE A 38 11.45 2.28 -0.43
C ILE A 38 11.87 2.91 0.92
N GLU A 39 13.17 3.05 1.13
CA GLU A 39 13.71 3.65 2.35
C GLU A 39 13.40 5.15 2.46
N GLU A 40 13.45 5.89 1.35
CA GLU A 40 13.01 7.30 1.30
C GLU A 40 11.55 7.44 1.71
N THR A 41 10.67 6.58 1.18
CA THR A 41 9.26 6.57 1.57
C THR A 41 9.10 6.28 3.07
N HIS A 42 9.86 5.33 3.61
CA HIS A 42 9.86 5.04 5.04
C HIS A 42 10.27 6.26 5.86
N ARG A 43 11.38 6.92 5.50
CA ARG A 43 11.87 8.13 6.19
C ARG A 43 10.86 9.27 6.12
N ALA A 44 10.21 9.47 4.98
CA ALA A 44 9.24 10.55 4.81
C ALA A 44 7.98 10.37 5.66
N PHE A 45 7.43 9.16 5.70
CA PHE A 45 6.10 8.90 6.28
C PHE A 45 6.12 8.16 7.63
N THR A 46 7.29 7.94 8.23
CA THR A 46 7.36 7.46 9.61
C THR A 46 6.91 8.54 10.60
N ARG A 47 6.11 8.13 11.58
CA ARG A 47 5.68 9.01 12.69
C ARG A 47 6.63 9.01 13.89
N PHE A 48 7.68 8.18 13.82
CA PHE A 48 8.60 7.92 14.93
C PHE A 48 9.93 8.65 14.79
N ASP A 49 10.13 9.37 13.67
CA ASP A 49 11.36 10.11 13.38
C ASP A 49 11.06 11.60 13.26
N GLU A 50 11.74 12.41 14.07
CA GLU A 50 11.62 13.87 14.07
C GLU A 50 12.17 14.53 12.79
N SER A 51 12.96 13.82 11.99
CA SER A 51 13.43 14.26 10.68
C SER A 51 12.45 13.96 9.54
N SER A 52 11.37 13.21 9.81
CA SER A 52 10.38 12.83 8.80
C SER A 52 9.61 14.03 8.25
N LEU A 53 9.06 13.87 7.04
CA LEU A 53 8.13 14.85 6.46
C LEU A 53 6.95 15.12 7.40
N LEU A 54 6.39 14.08 8.02
CA LEU A 54 5.26 14.26 8.94
C LEU A 54 5.63 15.11 10.15
N ALA A 55 6.81 14.92 10.71
CA ALA A 55 7.32 15.75 11.81
C ALA A 55 7.57 17.19 11.34
N HIS A 56 8.13 17.37 10.13
CA HIS A 56 8.33 18.69 9.54
C HIS A 56 6.99 19.42 9.34
N LEU A 57 5.98 18.78 8.76
CA LEU A 57 4.65 19.35 8.57
C LEU A 57 3.99 19.75 9.91
N ARG A 58 4.19 18.97 10.98
CA ARG A 58 3.69 19.36 12.32
C ARG A 58 4.39 20.60 12.86
N ARG A 59 5.72 20.70 12.69
CA ARG A 59 6.48 21.89 13.17
C ARG A 59 6.13 23.15 12.39
N THR A 60 5.79 23.04 11.11
CA THR A 60 5.44 24.17 10.25
C THR A 60 3.96 24.49 10.23
N ALA A 61 3.11 23.67 10.85
CA ALA A 61 1.67 23.86 10.89
C ALA A 61 1.30 25.23 11.50
N PRO A 62 0.30 25.95 10.97
CA PRO A 62 -0.56 25.55 9.85
C PRO A 62 -0.05 25.95 8.47
N HIS A 63 1.20 26.35 8.33
CA HIS A 63 1.75 26.86 7.07
C HIS A 63 1.88 25.75 6.01
N LEU A 64 1.65 26.13 4.75
CA LEU A 64 1.83 25.22 3.62
C LEU A 64 3.31 25.05 3.28
N THR A 65 3.75 23.81 3.24
CA THR A 65 5.13 23.39 2.94
C THR A 65 5.18 22.72 1.57
N PRO A 66 6.12 23.06 0.68
CA PRO A 66 6.31 22.33 -0.57
C PRO A 66 6.78 20.90 -0.27
N VAL A 67 6.27 19.93 -1.05
CA VAL A 67 6.64 18.52 -0.96
C VAL A 67 6.97 17.97 -2.34
N ASP A 68 7.68 16.84 -2.38
CA ASP A 68 8.00 16.18 -3.64
C ASP A 68 6.74 15.69 -4.37
N PRO A 69 6.76 15.60 -5.71
CA PRO A 69 5.62 15.17 -6.51
C PRO A 69 5.04 13.82 -6.06
N ASP A 70 5.90 12.86 -5.71
CA ASP A 70 5.49 11.52 -5.27
C ASP A 70 4.83 11.55 -3.89
N GLN A 71 5.37 12.36 -2.99
CA GLN A 71 4.78 12.59 -1.67
C GLN A 71 3.41 13.25 -1.78
N PHE A 72 3.31 14.29 -2.63
CA PHE A 72 2.03 14.96 -2.89
C PHE A 72 1.01 13.99 -3.48
N ALA A 73 1.39 13.18 -4.47
CA ALA A 73 0.51 12.21 -5.10
C ALA A 73 -0.03 11.17 -4.09
N MET A 74 0.81 10.69 -3.17
CA MET A 74 0.35 9.77 -2.12
C MET A 74 -0.66 10.43 -1.18
N LEU A 75 -0.42 11.66 -0.76
CA LEU A 75 -1.32 12.41 0.14
C LEU A 75 -2.65 12.73 -0.56
N ALA A 76 -2.63 13.08 -1.83
CA ALA A 76 -3.82 13.34 -2.65
C ALA A 76 -4.67 12.07 -2.83
N ASP A 77 -4.03 10.93 -3.12
CA ASP A 77 -4.72 9.65 -3.21
C ASP A 77 -5.31 9.22 -1.86
N ALA A 78 -4.57 9.44 -0.77
CA ALA A 78 -5.08 9.17 0.58
C ALA A 78 -6.35 9.99 0.86
N ALA A 79 -6.36 11.28 0.54
CA ALA A 79 -7.53 12.13 0.71
C ALA A 79 -8.69 11.70 -0.21
N SER A 80 -8.39 11.31 -1.44
CA SER A 80 -9.39 10.81 -2.39
C SER A 80 -10.05 9.52 -1.91
N VAL A 81 -9.25 8.53 -1.48
CA VAL A 81 -9.78 7.25 -0.98
C VAL A 81 -10.55 7.46 0.32
N THR A 82 -10.11 8.35 1.22
CA THR A 82 -10.86 8.69 2.44
C THR A 82 -12.25 9.20 2.10
N ARG A 83 -12.35 10.17 1.21
CA ARG A 83 -13.63 10.74 0.76
C ARG A 83 -14.51 9.70 0.08
N LEU A 84 -13.99 8.98 -0.91
CA LEU A 84 -14.74 7.97 -1.66
C LEU A 84 -15.20 6.82 -0.79
N SER A 85 -14.40 6.37 0.16
CA SER A 85 -14.73 5.27 1.07
C SER A 85 -15.67 5.69 2.22
N GLY A 86 -16.01 6.99 2.33
CA GLY A 86 -16.78 7.50 3.46
C GLY A 86 -16.07 7.29 4.79
N GLY A 87 -14.72 7.46 4.81
CA GLY A 87 -13.89 7.26 5.98
C GLY A 87 -13.63 5.79 6.34
N GLY A 88 -13.86 4.85 5.43
CA GLY A 88 -13.46 3.45 5.62
C GLY A 88 -11.94 3.26 5.65
N PHE A 89 -11.23 4.06 4.88
CA PHE A 89 -9.81 4.37 5.01
C PHE A 89 -9.72 5.82 5.46
N ASP A 90 -8.96 6.10 6.52
CA ASP A 90 -8.78 7.46 7.04
C ASP A 90 -7.45 7.57 7.80
N PRO A 91 -6.44 8.27 7.24
CA PRO A 91 -5.18 8.51 7.92
C PRO A 91 -5.29 9.33 9.20
N ALA A 92 -6.33 10.15 9.37
CA ALA A 92 -6.60 10.89 10.60
C ALA A 92 -7.24 10.00 11.70
N LEU A 93 -7.55 8.73 11.39
CA LEU A 93 -8.13 7.75 12.31
C LEU A 93 -9.45 8.21 12.96
N GLY A 94 -10.22 9.04 12.25
CA GLY A 94 -11.50 9.58 12.72
C GLY A 94 -11.38 10.62 13.85
N ARG A 95 -10.18 11.11 14.16
CA ARG A 95 -9.96 12.14 15.19
C ARG A 95 -10.37 13.53 14.73
N LEU A 96 -10.18 13.80 13.45
CA LEU A 96 -10.55 15.01 12.75
C LEU A 96 -10.91 14.61 11.32
N ALA A 97 -11.84 15.29 10.66
CA ALA A 97 -12.07 15.05 9.23
C ALA A 97 -10.78 15.30 8.44
N LEU A 98 -10.43 14.38 7.53
CA LEU A 98 -9.11 14.45 6.86
C LEU A 98 -8.93 15.74 6.06
N ASP A 99 -9.98 16.26 5.42
CA ASP A 99 -9.99 17.55 4.71
C ASP A 99 -9.79 18.77 5.62
N THR A 100 -10.07 18.62 6.92
CA THR A 100 -9.74 19.60 7.95
C THR A 100 -8.32 19.38 8.48
N ALA A 101 -7.90 18.12 8.67
CA ALA A 101 -6.60 17.77 9.21
C ALA A 101 -5.44 18.07 8.24
N LEU A 102 -5.69 17.90 6.92
CA LEU A 102 -4.70 17.96 5.85
C LEU A 102 -5.17 18.90 4.74
N THR A 103 -4.45 19.99 4.53
CA THR A 103 -4.65 20.89 3.40
C THR A 103 -3.72 20.51 2.26
N LEU A 104 -4.26 20.36 1.06
CA LEU A 104 -3.53 20.08 -0.16
C LEU A 104 -3.71 21.20 -1.17
N GLU A 105 -2.62 21.77 -1.65
CA GLU A 105 -2.61 22.79 -2.70
C GLU A 105 -1.97 22.21 -3.96
N PRO A 106 -2.76 21.81 -4.98
CA PRO A 106 -2.27 21.02 -6.10
C PRO A 106 -1.32 21.76 -7.04
N VAL A 107 -1.54 23.06 -7.27
CA VAL A 107 -0.79 23.83 -8.28
C VAL A 107 0.67 23.94 -7.90
N THR A 108 0.95 24.23 -6.64
CA THR A 108 2.32 24.40 -6.12
C THR A 108 2.82 23.15 -5.36
N ARG A 109 2.00 22.09 -5.28
CA ARG A 109 2.28 20.88 -4.50
C ARG A 109 2.71 21.19 -3.06
N ARG A 110 1.93 22.04 -2.40
CA ARG A 110 2.14 22.37 -1.01
C ARG A 110 1.15 21.64 -0.11
N VAL A 111 1.59 21.34 1.09
CA VAL A 111 0.83 20.58 2.08
C VAL A 111 0.92 21.26 3.43
N GLY A 112 -0.19 21.32 4.16
CA GLY A 112 -0.24 21.82 5.52
C GLY A 112 -1.08 20.92 6.42
N LEU A 113 -0.77 20.95 7.72
CA LEU A 113 -1.61 20.33 8.75
C LEU A 113 -2.40 21.40 9.51
N ALA A 114 -3.57 21.05 10.02
CA ALA A 114 -4.43 21.97 10.80
C ALA A 114 -3.72 22.58 12.02
N GLY A 115 -2.80 21.84 12.63
CA GLY A 115 -2.02 22.29 13.78
C GLY A 115 -0.92 21.31 14.17
N PRO A 116 -0.04 21.68 15.12
CA PRO A 116 1.11 20.86 15.52
C PRO A 116 0.72 19.53 16.17
N ASP A 117 -0.48 19.44 16.75
CA ASP A 117 -1.00 18.23 17.38
C ASP A 117 -1.72 17.30 16.39
N THR A 118 -1.81 17.69 15.10
CA THR A 118 -2.43 16.86 14.07
C THR A 118 -1.61 15.60 13.84
N THR A 119 -2.23 14.46 14.08
CA THR A 119 -1.59 13.15 13.92
C THR A 119 -2.20 12.41 12.75
N LEU A 120 -1.37 12.02 11.79
CA LEU A 120 -1.75 11.20 10.63
C LEU A 120 -0.97 9.88 10.65
N ASP A 121 -1.62 8.81 10.21
CA ASP A 121 -1.04 7.48 10.06
C ASP A 121 -1.28 6.96 8.63
N PHE A 122 -0.22 6.89 7.84
CA PHE A 122 -0.27 6.43 6.45
C PHE A 122 0.09 4.94 6.30
N GLY A 123 0.17 4.17 7.38
CA GLY A 123 0.58 2.75 7.34
C GLY A 123 -0.25 1.85 6.43
N ALA A 124 -1.48 2.26 6.08
CA ALA A 124 -2.37 1.51 5.19
C ALA A 124 -2.34 1.99 3.71
N ILE A 125 -1.33 2.80 3.33
CA ILE A 125 -1.09 3.24 1.95
C ILE A 125 0.41 3.34 1.62
N ALA A 126 1.25 3.62 2.61
CA ALA A 126 2.66 3.90 2.41
C ALA A 126 3.45 2.70 1.88
N LYS A 127 3.09 1.45 2.28
CA LYS A 127 3.75 0.26 1.74
C LYS A 127 3.48 0.08 0.26
N GLY A 128 2.23 0.25 -0.15
CA GLY A 128 1.86 0.23 -1.56
C GLY A 128 2.52 1.33 -2.36
N HIS A 129 2.64 2.54 -1.78
CA HIS A 129 3.35 3.65 -2.41
C HIS A 129 4.84 3.33 -2.63
N ALA A 130 5.52 2.79 -1.63
CA ALA A 130 6.91 2.37 -1.76
C ALA A 130 7.10 1.30 -2.84
N VAL A 131 6.15 0.34 -2.96
CA VAL A 131 6.15 -0.66 -4.04
C VAL A 131 5.99 0.01 -5.40
N ASP A 132 5.04 0.95 -5.56
CA ASP A 132 4.83 1.64 -6.84
C ASP A 132 6.07 2.44 -7.26
N LEU A 133 6.75 3.13 -6.32
CA LEU A 133 8.00 3.87 -6.61
C LEU A 133 9.15 2.93 -7.00
N ALA A 134 9.33 1.83 -6.28
CA ALA A 134 10.33 0.83 -6.64
C ALA A 134 10.08 0.28 -8.06
N VAL A 135 8.81 -0.05 -8.39
CA VAL A 135 8.43 -0.52 -9.73
C VAL A 135 8.66 0.54 -10.79
N ALA A 136 8.39 1.82 -10.50
CA ALA A 136 8.70 2.92 -11.42
C ALA A 136 10.19 2.98 -11.74
N THR A 137 11.05 2.94 -10.71
CA THR A 137 12.52 2.91 -10.87
C THR A 137 12.97 1.72 -11.73
N LEU A 138 12.42 0.52 -11.49
CA LEU A 138 12.74 -0.66 -12.30
C LEU A 138 12.33 -0.48 -13.77
N LYS A 139 11.14 0.07 -14.03
CA LYS A 139 10.64 0.33 -15.40
C LYS A 139 11.49 1.37 -16.12
N GLU A 140 11.84 2.47 -15.46
CA GLU A 140 12.70 3.53 -16.00
C GLU A 140 14.08 3.00 -16.36
N ALA A 141 14.60 2.04 -15.59
CA ALA A 141 15.86 1.35 -15.89
C ALA A 141 15.73 0.21 -16.94
N GLY A 142 14.54 0.01 -17.54
CA GLY A 142 14.33 -0.96 -18.61
C GLY A 142 14.11 -2.40 -18.12
N ILE A 143 13.89 -2.63 -16.82
CA ILE A 143 13.56 -3.96 -16.30
C ILE A 143 12.15 -4.37 -16.78
N THR A 144 12.06 -5.53 -17.43
CA THR A 144 10.83 -6.03 -18.03
C THR A 144 10.16 -7.13 -17.22
N ALA A 145 10.88 -7.76 -16.27
CA ALA A 145 10.32 -8.80 -15.41
C ALA A 145 10.89 -8.70 -13.99
N ALA A 146 10.04 -8.36 -13.04
CA ALA A 146 10.38 -8.30 -11.62
C ALA A 146 9.16 -8.55 -10.73
N PHE A 147 9.43 -9.01 -9.52
CA PHE A 147 8.44 -9.09 -8.45
C PHE A 147 8.90 -8.28 -7.25
N VAL A 148 8.10 -7.30 -6.86
CA VAL A 148 8.38 -6.43 -5.71
C VAL A 148 7.33 -6.66 -4.65
N HIS A 149 7.72 -6.93 -3.40
CA HIS A 149 6.75 -7.04 -2.32
C HIS A 149 7.26 -6.46 -0.98
N GLY A 150 6.32 -5.88 -0.21
CA GLY A 150 6.53 -5.42 1.16
C GLY A 150 5.82 -6.35 2.14
N GLY A 151 6.60 -7.23 2.78
CA GLY A 151 6.07 -8.28 3.64
C GLY A 151 5.15 -9.24 2.88
N THR A 152 4.06 -9.64 3.52
CA THR A 152 3.07 -10.57 2.94
C THR A 152 1.80 -9.85 2.48
N SER A 153 1.77 -8.52 2.55
CA SER A 153 0.52 -7.76 2.41
C SER A 153 0.43 -6.89 1.17
N SER A 154 1.52 -6.52 0.53
CA SER A 154 1.49 -5.60 -0.61
C SER A 154 2.59 -5.97 -1.60
N GLY A 155 2.34 -5.88 -2.90
CA GLY A 155 3.36 -6.13 -3.92
C GLY A 155 2.87 -5.86 -5.33
N PHE A 156 3.79 -6.07 -6.29
CA PHE A 156 3.58 -5.83 -7.72
C PHE A 156 4.33 -6.90 -8.54
N GLY A 157 3.65 -7.47 -9.54
CA GLY A 157 4.27 -8.31 -10.55
C GLY A 157 4.47 -7.52 -11.83
N LEU A 158 5.70 -7.12 -12.13
CA LEU A 158 6.09 -6.46 -13.37
C LEU A 158 6.38 -7.51 -14.44
N GLY A 159 5.73 -7.40 -15.59
CA GLY A 159 5.87 -8.34 -16.70
C GLY A 159 5.62 -9.78 -16.28
N THR A 160 6.37 -10.71 -16.89
CA THR A 160 6.21 -12.16 -16.65
C THR A 160 7.56 -12.87 -16.55
N PRO A 161 7.72 -13.85 -15.64
CA PRO A 161 8.86 -14.77 -15.71
C PRO A 161 8.80 -15.59 -17.01
N VAL A 162 9.95 -15.96 -17.54
CA VAL A 162 10.03 -16.75 -18.78
C VAL A 162 9.25 -18.06 -18.66
N GLY A 163 8.43 -18.33 -19.66
CA GLY A 163 7.62 -19.55 -19.72
C GLY A 163 6.45 -19.59 -18.73
N GLN A 164 6.14 -18.49 -18.07
CA GLN A 164 5.01 -18.40 -17.14
C GLN A 164 4.01 -17.32 -17.54
N PRO A 165 2.72 -17.47 -17.20
CA PRO A 165 1.69 -16.48 -17.56
C PRO A 165 1.79 -15.19 -16.72
N GLY A 166 2.57 -15.19 -15.65
CA GLY A 166 2.78 -14.09 -14.71
C GLY A 166 3.27 -14.58 -13.35
N TRP A 167 3.33 -13.65 -12.42
CA TRP A 167 3.77 -13.89 -11.04
C TRP A 167 2.62 -14.49 -10.22
N ARG A 168 2.85 -15.63 -9.61
CA ARG A 168 1.83 -16.36 -8.82
C ARG A 168 1.87 -15.93 -7.37
N VAL A 169 0.77 -15.40 -6.86
CA VAL A 169 0.65 -14.91 -5.47
C VAL A 169 -0.52 -15.59 -4.79
N GLY A 170 -0.27 -16.23 -3.65
CA GLY A 170 -1.32 -16.77 -2.77
C GLY A 170 -1.97 -15.65 -1.94
N LEU A 171 -3.30 -15.60 -1.89
CA LEU A 171 -4.02 -14.61 -1.09
C LEU A 171 -4.07 -14.96 0.41
N GLY A 172 -3.39 -16.02 0.81
CA GLY A 172 -3.25 -16.43 2.19
C GLY A 172 -2.29 -17.61 2.36
N PRO A 173 -2.03 -18.04 3.61
CA PRO A 173 -1.03 -19.08 3.90
C PRO A 173 -1.53 -20.51 3.72
N GLY A 174 -2.82 -20.70 3.46
CA GLY A 174 -3.44 -22.02 3.38
C GLY A 174 -3.37 -22.65 1.99
N PRO A 175 -3.34 -23.98 1.87
CA PRO A 175 -3.27 -24.67 0.58
C PRO A 175 -4.56 -24.51 -0.27
N ARG A 176 -5.64 -24.03 0.33
CA ARG A 176 -6.93 -23.74 -0.33
C ARG A 176 -7.17 -22.27 -0.56
N ASP A 177 -6.24 -21.40 -0.17
CA ASP A 177 -6.36 -19.96 -0.44
C ASP A 177 -6.16 -19.72 -1.96
N PRO A 178 -6.91 -18.77 -2.57
CA PRO A 178 -6.80 -18.50 -3.99
C PRO A 178 -5.38 -18.07 -4.37
N ILE A 179 -4.96 -18.48 -5.57
CA ILE A 179 -3.75 -17.99 -6.21
C ILE A 179 -4.16 -17.04 -7.32
N VAL A 180 -3.66 -15.82 -7.29
CA VAL A 180 -3.77 -14.86 -8.39
C VAL A 180 -2.50 -14.86 -9.23
N VAL A 181 -2.65 -14.60 -10.52
CA VAL A 181 -1.53 -14.41 -11.44
C VAL A 181 -1.47 -12.93 -11.78
N LEU A 182 -0.34 -12.31 -11.47
CA LEU A 182 -0.11 -10.88 -11.70
C LEU A 182 0.76 -10.69 -12.94
N ARG A 183 0.33 -9.79 -13.80
CA ARG A 183 1.10 -9.28 -14.93
C ARG A 183 0.84 -7.79 -15.03
N ASP A 184 1.87 -6.99 -14.75
CA ASP A 184 1.76 -5.53 -14.65
C ASP A 184 0.63 -5.09 -13.69
N GLN A 185 0.51 -5.83 -12.59
CA GLN A 185 -0.53 -5.63 -11.58
C GLN A 185 0.04 -5.69 -10.17
N ALA A 186 -0.56 -4.87 -9.32
CA ALA A 186 -0.33 -4.86 -7.88
C ALA A 186 -1.33 -5.73 -7.14
N PHE A 187 -1.00 -6.10 -5.91
CA PHE A 187 -1.93 -6.64 -4.95
C PHE A 187 -1.74 -6.01 -3.56
N SER A 188 -2.80 -5.98 -2.78
CA SER A 188 -2.72 -5.75 -1.33
C SER A 188 -3.72 -6.61 -0.58
N ILE A 189 -3.32 -7.08 0.61
CA ILE A 189 -4.13 -7.92 1.50
C ILE A 189 -4.23 -7.24 2.87
N ALA A 190 -5.42 -6.77 3.23
CA ALA A 190 -5.75 -6.25 4.55
C ALA A 190 -6.36 -7.33 5.45
N GLY A 191 -6.24 -7.14 6.77
CA GLY A 191 -6.76 -8.10 7.75
C GLY A 191 -5.81 -9.26 8.04
N VAL A 192 -4.56 -9.16 7.61
CA VAL A 192 -3.48 -10.08 8.01
C VAL A 192 -3.15 -9.84 9.47
N TRP A 193 -3.11 -10.89 10.27
CA TRP A 193 -2.96 -10.86 11.71
C TRP A 193 -1.65 -11.50 12.18
N SER A 194 -1.12 -10.95 13.23
CA SER A 194 -0.08 -11.62 14.01
C SER A 194 -0.75 -12.38 15.16
N VAL A 195 -0.30 -13.60 15.42
CA VAL A 195 -0.62 -14.30 16.65
C VAL A 195 0.38 -13.84 17.70
N ARG A 196 -0.03 -12.92 18.58
CA ARG A 196 0.72 -12.62 19.80
C ARG A 196 0.01 -13.27 20.98
N ALA A 197 0.74 -14.09 21.75
CA ALA A 197 0.24 -14.74 22.98
C ALA A 197 -1.07 -15.53 22.79
N GLY A 198 -1.24 -16.23 21.67
CA GLY A 198 -2.44 -17.03 21.38
C GLY A 198 -3.68 -16.23 20.98
N GLN A 199 -3.64 -14.91 21.03
CA GLN A 199 -4.76 -14.06 20.61
C GLN A 199 -4.57 -13.54 19.19
N ARG A 200 -5.63 -13.62 18.40
CA ARG A 200 -5.71 -13.07 17.04
C ARG A 200 -6.07 -11.59 17.12
N THR A 201 -5.11 -10.71 16.84
CA THR A 201 -5.36 -9.28 16.83
C THR A 201 -5.19 -8.70 15.43
N SER A 202 -6.18 -7.97 14.93
CA SER A 202 -6.01 -7.12 13.75
C SER A 202 -5.26 -5.85 14.14
N HIS A 203 -4.35 -5.39 13.26
CA HIS A 203 -3.74 -4.06 13.40
C HIS A 203 -4.66 -2.96 12.88
N THR A 204 -5.70 -3.31 12.10
CA THR A 204 -6.60 -2.34 11.49
C THR A 204 -7.63 -1.86 12.51
N VAL A 205 -7.72 -0.55 12.64
CA VAL A 205 -8.74 0.15 13.46
C VAL A 205 -9.82 0.67 12.53
N ASN A 206 -11.08 0.54 12.92
CA ASN A 206 -12.17 1.22 12.22
C ASN A 206 -12.16 2.70 12.61
N PRO A 207 -11.94 3.63 11.67
CA PRO A 207 -11.79 5.05 11.99
C PRO A 207 -13.05 5.67 12.62
N ARG A 208 -14.24 5.13 12.29
CA ARG A 208 -15.53 5.65 12.78
C ARG A 208 -15.88 5.20 14.20
N THR A 209 -15.38 4.04 14.62
CA THR A 209 -15.69 3.47 15.94
C THR A 209 -14.51 3.43 16.89
N HIS A 210 -13.31 3.74 16.40
CA HIS A 210 -12.02 3.65 17.08
C HIS A 210 -11.71 2.26 17.67
N ARG A 211 -12.43 1.22 17.20
CA ARG A 211 -12.25 -0.16 17.64
C ARG A 211 -11.42 -0.95 16.64
N ARG A 212 -10.58 -1.85 17.13
CA ARG A 212 -9.88 -2.81 16.27
C ARG A 212 -10.89 -3.71 15.58
N LEU A 213 -10.67 -3.97 14.29
CA LEU A 213 -11.49 -4.91 13.55
C LEU A 213 -11.23 -6.34 14.05
N ARG A 214 -12.25 -7.19 13.92
CA ARG A 214 -12.09 -8.62 14.19
C ARG A 214 -11.15 -9.25 13.17
N ALA A 215 -10.24 -10.11 13.64
CA ALA A 215 -9.16 -10.69 12.83
C ALA A 215 -9.61 -11.89 11.95
N ASP A 216 -10.90 -12.10 11.80
CA ASP A 216 -11.48 -13.24 11.09
C ASP A 216 -11.79 -12.96 9.60
N ARG A 217 -11.73 -11.70 9.20
CA ARG A 217 -11.92 -11.27 7.80
C ARG A 217 -10.64 -10.80 7.17
N ARG A 218 -10.50 -11.08 5.89
CA ARG A 218 -9.43 -10.54 5.03
C ARG A 218 -10.04 -10.00 3.76
N VAL A 219 -9.38 -9.02 3.20
CA VAL A 219 -9.69 -8.46 1.87
C VAL A 219 -8.41 -8.45 1.06
N ALA A 220 -8.48 -9.00 -0.14
CA ALA A 220 -7.43 -8.89 -1.13
C ALA A 220 -7.92 -8.02 -2.29
N VAL A 221 -7.10 -7.08 -2.72
CA VAL A 221 -7.35 -6.19 -3.84
C VAL A 221 -6.21 -6.37 -4.84
N VAL A 222 -6.56 -6.62 -6.11
CA VAL A 222 -5.61 -6.66 -7.24
C VAL A 222 -6.01 -5.57 -8.23
N GLY A 223 -5.04 -4.80 -8.71
CA GLY A 223 -5.28 -3.69 -9.61
C GLY A 223 -3.99 -3.04 -10.14
N PRO A 224 -4.06 -1.90 -10.82
CA PRO A 224 -2.92 -1.30 -11.51
C PRO A 224 -1.92 -0.59 -10.59
N SER A 225 -2.28 -0.25 -9.33
CA SER A 225 -1.44 0.49 -8.39
C SER A 225 -1.42 -0.18 -7.03
N ALA A 226 -0.22 -0.41 -6.49
CA ALA A 226 -0.04 -0.99 -5.16
C ALA A 226 -0.48 0.00 -4.06
N ARG A 227 -0.24 1.28 -4.25
CA ARG A 227 -0.68 2.36 -3.36
C ARG A 227 -2.20 2.36 -3.19
N LEU A 228 -2.92 2.37 -4.30
CA LEU A 228 -4.39 2.34 -4.26
C LEU A 228 -4.92 0.99 -3.78
N ALA A 229 -4.27 -0.13 -4.14
CA ALA A 229 -4.65 -1.45 -3.62
C ALA A 229 -4.52 -1.52 -2.09
N ASP A 230 -3.44 -0.94 -1.51
CA ASP A 230 -3.21 -0.90 -0.06
C ASP A 230 -4.31 -0.10 0.65
N ALA A 231 -4.63 1.11 0.18
CA ALA A 231 -5.69 1.94 0.73
C ALA A 231 -7.08 1.30 0.59
N TRP A 232 -7.41 0.79 -0.59
CA TRP A 232 -8.72 0.18 -0.85
C TRP A 232 -8.92 -1.15 -0.12
N SER A 233 -7.88 -1.96 0.06
CA SER A 233 -7.98 -3.20 0.85
C SER A 233 -8.43 -2.90 2.29
N THR A 234 -7.88 -1.85 2.90
CA THR A 234 -8.28 -1.37 4.22
C THR A 234 -9.68 -0.78 4.23
N ALA A 235 -10.01 0.10 3.25
CA ALA A 235 -11.34 0.68 3.13
C ALA A 235 -12.45 -0.38 3.00
N ILE A 236 -12.23 -1.38 2.15
CA ILE A 236 -13.17 -2.47 1.91
C ILE A 236 -13.27 -3.40 3.12
N LEU A 237 -12.16 -3.65 3.83
CA LEU A 237 -12.18 -4.42 5.07
C LEU A 237 -13.08 -3.76 6.12
N VAL A 238 -13.04 -2.43 6.23
CA VAL A 238 -13.89 -1.65 7.15
C VAL A 238 -15.35 -1.60 6.69
N ASN A 239 -15.57 -1.35 5.39
CA ASN A 239 -16.92 -1.14 4.84
C ASN A 239 -17.67 -2.42 4.48
N GLY A 240 -16.97 -3.54 4.31
CA GLY A 240 -17.54 -4.83 3.93
C GLY A 240 -18.07 -4.92 2.49
N ARG A 241 -17.79 -3.94 1.63
CA ARG A 241 -18.29 -3.88 0.24
C ARG A 241 -17.29 -3.23 -0.70
N ARG A 242 -17.34 -3.64 -1.99
CA ARG A 242 -16.64 -2.99 -3.10
C ARG A 242 -17.19 -1.57 -3.30
N HIS A 243 -16.30 -0.63 -3.67
CA HIS A 243 -16.72 0.72 -4.04
C HIS A 243 -16.96 0.81 -5.56
N PRO A 244 -18.02 1.51 -6.05
CA PRO A 244 -18.33 1.61 -7.48
C PRO A 244 -17.24 2.24 -8.34
N SER A 245 -16.39 3.12 -7.77
CA SER A 245 -15.26 3.75 -8.49
C SER A 245 -14.16 2.76 -8.91
N LEU A 246 -14.14 1.57 -8.34
CA LEU A 246 -13.19 0.53 -8.73
C LEU A 246 -13.70 -0.14 -10.02
N GLY A 247 -13.07 0.21 -11.13
CA GLY A 247 -13.40 -0.27 -12.50
C GLY A 247 -13.09 -1.75 -12.72
N ASN A 248 -13.11 -2.19 -14.01
CA ASN A 248 -12.93 -3.60 -14.40
C ASN A 248 -11.48 -4.09 -14.23
N ASP A 249 -10.53 -3.21 -14.14
CA ASP A 249 -9.11 -3.44 -13.87
C ASP A 249 -8.82 -3.80 -12.42
N TRP A 250 -9.85 -3.73 -11.54
CA TRP A 250 -9.76 -4.10 -10.13
C TRP A 250 -10.49 -5.40 -9.85
N ARG A 251 -9.81 -6.36 -9.23
CA ARG A 251 -10.39 -7.61 -8.71
C ARG A 251 -10.28 -7.62 -7.19
N ILE A 252 -11.33 -8.06 -6.52
CA ILE A 252 -11.43 -7.96 -5.06
C ILE A 252 -11.95 -9.27 -4.51
N TRP A 253 -11.30 -9.79 -3.49
CA TRP A 253 -11.75 -10.95 -2.73
C TRP A 253 -11.92 -10.58 -1.27
N THR A 254 -12.90 -11.18 -0.63
CA THR A 254 -13.08 -11.15 0.83
C THR A 254 -13.14 -12.56 1.37
N SER A 255 -12.60 -12.79 2.56
CA SER A 255 -12.78 -14.07 3.26
C SER A 255 -13.81 -13.94 4.37
N ASP A 256 -14.62 -14.98 4.56
CA ASP A 256 -15.50 -15.12 5.72
C ASP A 256 -14.73 -15.60 6.97
N SER A 257 -15.45 -15.72 8.10
CA SER A 257 -14.90 -16.23 9.37
C SER A 257 -14.40 -17.69 9.29
N ARG A 258 -14.87 -18.46 8.31
CA ARG A 258 -14.40 -19.82 8.00
C ARG A 258 -13.24 -19.84 7.03
N ARG A 259 -12.69 -18.65 6.68
CA ARG A 259 -11.58 -18.46 5.72
C ARG A 259 -11.90 -18.87 4.30
N ARG A 260 -13.15 -18.91 3.90
CA ARG A 260 -13.55 -19.12 2.52
C ARG A 260 -13.49 -17.79 1.80
N TRP A 261 -12.79 -17.75 0.69
CA TRP A 261 -12.67 -16.59 -0.14
C TRP A 261 -13.79 -16.49 -1.16
N ILE A 262 -14.33 -15.29 -1.32
CA ILE A 262 -15.40 -14.96 -2.26
C ILE A 262 -14.93 -13.75 -3.04
N GLU A 263 -14.93 -13.81 -4.36
CA GLU A 263 -14.69 -12.67 -5.22
C GLU A 263 -15.90 -11.73 -5.16
N LEU A 264 -15.66 -10.46 -4.89
CA LEU A 264 -16.71 -9.44 -4.87
C LEU A 264 -16.96 -8.96 -6.30
N GLU A 265 -18.06 -9.38 -6.87
CA GLU A 265 -18.51 -8.91 -8.16
C GLU A 265 -18.83 -7.40 -8.13
N ARG A 266 -18.83 -6.81 -9.31
CA ARG A 266 -19.24 -5.43 -9.50
C ARG A 266 -20.75 -5.34 -9.29
N THR A 267 -21.20 -4.48 -8.39
CA THR A 267 -22.62 -4.12 -8.33
C THR A 267 -22.95 -3.34 -9.61
N ILE A 268 -23.67 -3.96 -10.54
CA ILE A 268 -24.26 -3.26 -11.68
C ILE A 268 -25.39 -2.41 -11.06
N GLY A 269 -25.17 -1.12 -10.94
CA GLY A 269 -26.17 -0.14 -10.53
C GLY A 269 -26.98 0.33 -11.70
#